data_1ebfacf749b6b406fb8166ca70e6a859
#
_entry.id   1ebfacf749b6b406fb8166ca70e6a859
#
_cell.length_a   1.000
_cell.length_b   1.000
_cell.length_c   1.000
_cell.angle_alpha   90.00
_cell.angle_beta   90.00
_cell.angle_gamma   90.00
#
_symmetry.space_group_name_H-M   'P 1'
#
loop_
_entity.id
_entity.type
_entity.pdbx_description
1 polymer ?
#
loop_
_entity_poly.entity_id
_entity_poly.type
_entity_poly.pdbx_seq_one_letter_code
_entity_poly.pdbx_strand_id
1 'polypeptide(L)'
;MKRKATTVILIILFSVILWGSVSLNGEYIATVKIPITFTNVPEGYVIGSTSVNEISINVKGAGWDILSLIFSRNNEYSIPVGRVFGKQEVTVKNSIARNSHLTASLSVLEISPEKVDFTVERLASKKVKILPDVNLNYKDGFGLVSDIKVEPESLTVYGPESKIKQMQYIKARPLTFNNLEQKITKNLTFDKPSDLDFSSEDAKVEFDVQKIVESTYDNVVVELRGVPSAKQLVVIPNKISVVLRGGINILGKLTSGDIKAYVNFDQALNDNSGSIEPVVTAPANTKIIDIKPKKLDYIIKHY
;
A
#
# COMPACT_ATOMS: atom_id res chain seq x y z
N MET A 1 15.83 0.90 -55.61
CA MET A 1 16.69 1.29 -54.46
C MET A 1 16.53 0.34 -53.26
N LYS A 2 15.35 -0.11 -52.87
CA LYS A 2 15.12 -0.98 -51.69
C LYS A 2 15.90 -2.31 -51.71
N ARG A 3 15.95 -3.04 -52.84
CA ARG A 3 16.67 -4.31 -52.96
C ARG A 3 18.19 -4.20 -52.72
N LYS A 4 18.85 -3.13 -53.23
CA LYS A 4 20.29 -2.91 -53.01
C LYS A 4 20.61 -2.62 -51.53
N ALA A 5 19.75 -1.86 -50.84
CA ALA A 5 19.92 -1.59 -49.42
C ALA A 5 19.75 -2.85 -48.56
N THR A 6 18.79 -3.73 -48.89
CA THR A 6 18.61 -5.02 -48.21
C THR A 6 19.85 -5.93 -48.35
N THR A 7 20.44 -6.01 -49.59
CA THR A 7 21.63 -6.78 -49.81
C THR A 7 22.82 -6.27 -49.00
N VAL A 8 23.03 -4.97 -48.94
CA VAL A 8 24.11 -4.36 -48.15
C VAL A 8 23.92 -4.66 -46.64
N ILE A 9 22.71 -4.55 -46.14
CA ILE A 9 22.39 -4.88 -44.73
C ILE A 9 22.70 -6.34 -44.42
N LEU A 10 22.32 -7.27 -45.32
CA LEU A 10 22.62 -8.70 -45.15
C LEU A 10 24.12 -8.99 -45.16
N ILE A 11 24.90 -8.35 -46.01
CA ILE A 11 26.37 -8.51 -46.08
C ILE A 11 27.00 -8.00 -44.78
N ILE A 12 26.58 -6.83 -44.28
CA ILE A 12 27.07 -6.29 -43.01
C ILE A 12 26.73 -7.22 -41.87
N LEU A 13 25.47 -7.68 -41.79
CA LEU A 13 25.03 -8.61 -40.74
C LEU A 13 25.88 -9.92 -40.76
N PHE A 14 26.07 -10.50 -41.94
CA PHE A 14 26.89 -11.70 -42.11
C PHE A 14 28.35 -11.46 -41.67
N SER A 15 28.94 -10.33 -42.06
CA SER A 15 30.30 -9.95 -41.66
C SER A 15 30.46 -9.80 -40.16
N VAL A 16 29.45 -9.18 -39.48
CA VAL A 16 29.42 -9.03 -38.01
C VAL A 16 29.31 -10.39 -37.34
N ILE A 17 28.45 -11.29 -37.84
CA ILE A 17 28.30 -12.64 -37.30
C ILE A 17 29.60 -13.43 -37.46
N LEU A 18 30.24 -13.37 -38.64
CA LEU A 18 31.48 -14.08 -38.91
C LEU A 18 32.63 -13.55 -38.05
N TRP A 19 32.75 -12.22 -37.95
CA TRP A 19 33.73 -11.59 -37.05
C TRP A 19 33.48 -11.97 -35.58
N GLY A 20 32.24 -11.90 -35.10
CA GLY A 20 31.89 -12.29 -33.76
C GLY A 20 32.20 -13.75 -33.46
N SER A 21 31.90 -14.66 -34.43
CA SER A 21 32.22 -16.10 -34.30
C SER A 21 33.71 -16.34 -34.13
N VAL A 22 34.56 -15.69 -34.92
CA VAL A 22 36.01 -15.83 -34.82
C VAL A 22 36.54 -15.16 -33.54
N SER A 23 36.06 -13.96 -33.23
CA SER A 23 36.50 -13.21 -32.06
C SER A 23 36.17 -13.97 -30.76
N LEU A 24 34.98 -14.49 -30.63
CA LEU A 24 34.51 -15.17 -29.39
C LEU A 24 35.14 -16.56 -29.17
N ASN A 25 35.88 -17.08 -30.13
CA ASN A 25 36.70 -18.31 -29.93
C ASN A 25 37.99 -18.03 -29.14
N GLY A 26 38.36 -16.77 -28.95
CA GLY A 26 39.49 -16.39 -28.10
C GLY A 26 39.24 -16.65 -26.62
N GLU A 27 40.35 -16.78 -25.85
CA GLU A 27 40.28 -16.82 -24.39
C GLU A 27 40.14 -15.43 -23.81
N TYR A 28 39.18 -15.28 -22.92
CA TYR A 28 38.87 -14.03 -22.20
C TYR A 28 38.82 -14.25 -20.70
N ILE A 29 39.04 -13.18 -19.97
CA ILE A 29 38.79 -13.12 -18.53
C ILE A 29 37.65 -12.14 -18.35
N ALA A 30 36.62 -12.55 -17.62
CA ALA A 30 35.46 -11.70 -17.32
C ALA A 30 34.96 -11.92 -15.88
N THR A 31 34.48 -10.85 -15.28
CA THR A 31 33.80 -10.91 -13.99
C THR A 31 32.29 -10.98 -14.25
N VAL A 32 31.65 -12.03 -13.79
CA VAL A 32 30.20 -12.24 -13.93
C VAL A 32 29.55 -12.21 -12.56
N LYS A 33 28.48 -11.44 -12.42
CA LYS A 33 27.66 -11.39 -11.21
C LYS A 33 26.57 -12.44 -11.32
N ILE A 34 26.43 -13.24 -10.27
CA ILE A 34 25.52 -14.37 -10.22
C ILE A 34 24.70 -14.28 -8.93
N PRO A 35 23.36 -14.31 -9.02
CA PRO A 35 22.50 -14.30 -7.83
C PRO A 35 22.66 -15.60 -7.03
N ILE A 36 22.58 -15.48 -5.71
CA ILE A 36 22.64 -16.61 -4.79
C ILE A 36 21.24 -17.15 -4.58
N THR A 37 21.12 -18.48 -4.66
CA THR A 37 19.90 -19.22 -4.28
C THR A 37 20.23 -20.21 -3.17
N PHE A 38 19.46 -20.19 -2.09
CA PHE A 38 19.62 -21.13 -1.00
C PHE A 38 18.77 -22.37 -1.25
N THR A 39 19.41 -23.54 -1.19
CA THR A 39 18.77 -24.85 -1.43
C THR A 39 18.74 -25.71 -0.17
N ASN A 40 17.83 -26.69 -0.12
CA ASN A 40 17.65 -27.59 1.02
C ASN A 40 17.28 -26.85 2.32
N VAL A 41 16.55 -25.74 2.21
CA VAL A 41 15.97 -25.08 3.40
C VAL A 41 14.97 -26.04 4.04
N PRO A 42 15.08 -26.32 5.35
CA PRO A 42 14.15 -27.23 6.03
C PRO A 42 12.70 -26.71 5.96
N GLU A 43 11.74 -27.63 5.94
CA GLU A 43 10.31 -27.29 5.95
C GLU A 43 9.94 -26.46 7.18
N GLY A 44 9.15 -25.41 6.99
CA GLY A 44 8.79 -24.44 8.04
C GLY A 44 9.86 -23.42 8.39
N TYR A 45 10.94 -23.34 7.59
CA TYR A 45 12.01 -22.37 7.74
C TYR A 45 12.23 -21.58 6.44
N VAL A 46 12.83 -20.41 6.58
CA VAL A 46 13.17 -19.50 5.47
C VAL A 46 14.50 -18.82 5.75
N ILE A 47 15.09 -18.26 4.72
CA ILE A 47 16.27 -17.39 4.87
C ILE A 47 15.79 -16.02 5.35
N GLY A 48 16.30 -15.58 6.50
CA GLY A 48 15.96 -14.29 7.10
C GLY A 48 16.76 -13.14 6.50
N SER A 49 18.02 -13.06 6.83
CA SER A 49 18.92 -12.05 6.31
C SER A 49 20.11 -12.71 5.60
N THR A 50 20.64 -12.05 4.60
CA THR A 50 21.88 -12.43 3.92
C THR A 50 22.81 -11.22 3.80
N SER A 51 24.12 -11.43 3.90
CA SER A 51 25.11 -10.37 3.75
C SER A 51 25.19 -9.84 2.32
N VAL A 52 24.92 -10.71 1.33
CA VAL A 52 24.88 -10.36 -0.11
C VAL A 52 23.83 -11.20 -0.82
N ASN A 53 23.26 -10.66 -1.89
CA ASN A 53 22.29 -11.36 -2.74
C ASN A 53 22.93 -11.93 -4.02
N GLU A 54 24.13 -11.48 -4.35
CA GLU A 54 24.87 -11.90 -5.53
C GLU A 54 26.34 -12.10 -5.19
N ILE A 55 26.99 -12.97 -5.95
CA ILE A 55 28.45 -13.14 -5.94
C ILE A 55 29.04 -12.70 -7.27
N SER A 56 30.28 -12.26 -7.24
CA SER A 56 31.07 -11.98 -8.43
C SER A 56 32.06 -13.13 -8.65
N ILE A 57 32.00 -13.78 -9.81
CA ILE A 57 32.93 -14.85 -10.18
C ILE A 57 33.80 -14.34 -11.29
N ASN A 58 35.12 -14.39 -11.10
CA ASN A 58 36.13 -14.08 -12.13
C ASN A 58 36.43 -15.35 -12.86
N VAL A 59 36.03 -15.44 -14.12
CA VAL A 59 36.13 -16.64 -14.96
C VAL A 59 37.06 -16.41 -16.16
N LYS A 60 37.76 -17.46 -16.55
CA LYS A 60 38.57 -17.52 -17.78
C LYS A 60 38.05 -18.63 -18.69
N GLY A 61 37.83 -18.34 -19.96
CA GLY A 61 37.41 -19.30 -20.97
C GLY A 61 37.13 -18.68 -22.34
N ALA A 62 36.55 -19.46 -23.24
CA ALA A 62 36.13 -18.95 -24.53
C ALA A 62 35.03 -17.93 -24.43
N GLY A 63 35.05 -16.90 -25.28
CA GLY A 63 34.05 -15.84 -25.25
C GLY A 63 32.63 -16.37 -25.40
N TRP A 64 32.39 -17.44 -26.15
CA TRP A 64 31.09 -18.10 -26.28
C TRP A 64 30.58 -18.68 -24.95
N ASP A 65 31.49 -19.31 -24.17
CA ASP A 65 31.13 -19.90 -22.88
C ASP A 65 30.78 -18.81 -21.85
N ILE A 66 31.53 -17.70 -21.85
CA ILE A 66 31.26 -16.55 -21.00
C ILE A 66 29.91 -15.92 -21.38
N LEU A 67 29.62 -15.72 -22.66
CA LEU A 67 28.32 -15.21 -23.11
C LEU A 67 27.17 -16.15 -22.75
N SER A 68 27.38 -17.45 -22.92
CA SER A 68 26.42 -18.47 -22.53
C SER A 68 26.10 -18.39 -21.03
N LEU A 69 27.11 -18.19 -20.19
CA LEU A 69 26.91 -17.98 -18.74
C LEU A 69 26.10 -16.71 -18.46
N ILE A 70 26.43 -15.60 -19.10
CA ILE A 70 25.75 -14.30 -18.85
C ILE A 70 24.29 -14.34 -19.30
N PHE A 71 23.98 -14.97 -20.42
CA PHE A 71 22.63 -15.02 -20.98
C PHE A 71 21.81 -16.26 -20.56
N SER A 72 22.38 -17.14 -19.75
CA SER A 72 21.67 -18.31 -19.22
C SER A 72 20.56 -17.86 -18.28
N ARG A 73 19.35 -18.41 -18.44
CA ARG A 73 18.21 -18.19 -17.52
C ARG A 73 18.38 -18.86 -16.16
N ASN A 74 19.25 -19.86 -16.08
CA ASN A 74 19.51 -20.61 -14.84
C ASN A 74 20.87 -20.22 -14.25
N ASN A 75 21.23 -18.95 -14.33
CA ASN A 75 22.49 -18.45 -13.82
C ASN A 75 22.39 -18.11 -12.33
N GLU A 76 22.21 -19.14 -11.49
CA GLU A 76 22.08 -19.01 -10.04
C GLU A 76 23.16 -19.83 -9.33
N TYR A 77 23.73 -19.25 -8.28
CA TYR A 77 24.70 -19.95 -7.44
C TYR A 77 24.01 -20.57 -6.24
N SER A 78 23.90 -21.89 -6.23
CA SER A 78 23.22 -22.65 -5.20
C SER A 78 24.10 -22.87 -3.97
N ILE A 79 23.65 -22.37 -2.81
CA ILE A 79 24.26 -22.61 -1.51
C ILE A 79 23.34 -23.56 -0.71
N PRO A 80 23.80 -24.77 -0.38
CA PRO A 80 23.01 -25.68 0.43
C PRO A 80 22.94 -25.19 1.88
N VAL A 81 21.73 -25.11 2.42
CA VAL A 81 21.48 -24.79 3.83
C VAL A 81 21.61 -26.06 4.65
N GLY A 82 22.41 -26.02 5.72
CA GLY A 82 22.51 -27.11 6.69
C GLY A 82 21.28 -27.19 7.59
N ARG A 83 21.21 -28.21 8.45
CA ARG A 83 20.16 -28.36 9.46
C ARG A 83 20.37 -27.47 10.71
N VAL A 84 21.23 -26.48 10.63
CA VAL A 84 21.56 -25.56 11.71
C VAL A 84 20.69 -24.31 11.57
N PHE A 85 20.07 -23.88 12.65
CA PHE A 85 19.22 -22.70 12.70
C PHE A 85 19.99 -21.51 13.23
N GLY A 86 19.52 -20.31 12.93
CA GLY A 86 20.14 -19.05 13.31
C GLY A 86 21.20 -18.58 12.32
N LYS A 87 22.19 -17.81 12.80
CA LYS A 87 23.23 -17.24 11.97
C LYS A 87 24.22 -18.31 11.50
N GLN A 88 24.48 -18.34 10.20
CA GLN A 88 25.43 -19.23 9.55
C GLN A 88 26.39 -18.44 8.66
N GLU A 89 27.62 -18.96 8.55
CA GLU A 89 28.64 -18.48 7.62
C GLU A 89 29.04 -19.63 6.71
N VAL A 90 29.03 -19.42 5.41
CA VAL A 90 29.45 -20.42 4.41
C VAL A 90 30.52 -19.83 3.51
N THR A 91 31.61 -20.58 3.34
CA THR A 91 32.62 -20.28 2.33
C THR A 91 32.08 -20.66 0.96
N VAL A 92 31.91 -19.69 0.07
CA VAL A 92 31.27 -19.83 -1.25
C VAL A 92 31.98 -20.91 -2.09
N LYS A 93 33.29 -20.93 -2.07
CA LYS A 93 34.11 -21.88 -2.81
C LYS A 93 33.76 -23.35 -2.49
N ASN A 94 33.31 -23.66 -1.29
CA ASN A 94 32.94 -25.04 -0.90
C ASN A 94 31.72 -25.57 -1.65
N SER A 95 30.88 -24.67 -2.19
CA SER A 95 29.69 -25.04 -2.95
C SER A 95 29.92 -25.11 -4.47
N ILE A 96 31.16 -24.88 -4.96
CA ILE A 96 31.44 -24.78 -6.38
C ILE A 96 31.16 -26.11 -7.12
N ALA A 97 31.42 -27.22 -6.48
CA ALA A 97 31.17 -28.56 -7.07
C ALA A 97 29.66 -28.81 -7.34
N ARG A 98 28.78 -28.19 -6.59
CA ARG A 98 27.31 -28.26 -6.79
C ARG A 98 26.83 -27.31 -7.90
N ASN A 99 27.66 -26.33 -8.25
CA ASN A 99 27.42 -25.34 -9.28
C ASN A 99 28.26 -25.63 -10.56
N SER A 100 28.53 -26.90 -10.83
CA SER A 100 29.34 -27.32 -11.95
C SER A 100 28.81 -26.86 -13.31
N HIS A 101 27.51 -26.61 -13.44
CA HIS A 101 26.90 -26.05 -14.66
C HIS A 101 27.40 -24.63 -14.98
N LEU A 102 27.86 -23.88 -13.98
CA LEU A 102 28.45 -22.54 -14.17
C LEU A 102 29.92 -22.60 -14.56
N THR A 103 30.59 -23.74 -14.37
CA THR A 103 32.03 -23.88 -14.48
C THR A 103 32.47 -24.96 -15.43
N ALA A 104 31.53 -25.68 -16.09
CA ALA A 104 31.82 -26.83 -16.93
C ALA A 104 32.84 -26.54 -18.08
N SER A 105 32.74 -25.34 -18.66
CA SER A 105 33.61 -24.89 -19.77
C SER A 105 34.51 -23.71 -19.37
N LEU A 106 34.49 -23.29 -18.09
CA LEU A 106 35.18 -22.10 -17.61
C LEU A 106 36.11 -22.43 -16.44
N SER A 107 37.25 -21.80 -16.40
CA SER A 107 38.15 -21.83 -15.24
C SER A 107 37.82 -20.70 -14.29
N VAL A 108 37.39 -21.03 -13.04
CA VAL A 108 37.13 -20.03 -12.01
C VAL A 108 38.47 -19.60 -11.40
N LEU A 109 38.77 -18.33 -11.51
CA LEU A 109 39.98 -17.74 -10.98
C LEU A 109 39.75 -17.25 -9.52
N GLU A 110 38.64 -16.55 -9.30
CA GLU A 110 38.33 -15.93 -8.01
C GLU A 110 36.82 -15.85 -7.83
N ILE A 111 36.37 -15.90 -6.57
CA ILE A 111 34.96 -15.68 -6.16
C ILE A 111 34.93 -14.64 -5.03
N SER A 112 34.11 -13.62 -5.18
CA SER A 112 33.96 -12.56 -4.20
C SER A 112 32.46 -12.31 -3.90
N PRO A 113 32.07 -12.21 -2.63
CA PRO A 113 32.89 -12.40 -1.42
C PRO A 113 33.26 -13.87 -1.19
N GLU A 114 34.34 -14.12 -0.46
CA GLU A 114 34.77 -15.49 -0.13
C GLU A 114 33.79 -16.19 0.81
N LYS A 115 33.14 -15.41 1.69
CA LYS A 115 32.18 -15.89 2.68
C LYS A 115 30.86 -15.16 2.56
N VAL A 116 29.79 -15.88 2.78
CA VAL A 116 28.42 -15.35 2.85
C VAL A 116 27.81 -15.70 4.19
N ASP A 117 27.38 -14.66 4.90
CA ASP A 117 26.61 -14.78 6.13
C ASP A 117 25.12 -14.78 5.80
N PHE A 118 24.37 -15.67 6.41
CA PHE A 118 22.92 -15.67 6.32
C PHE A 118 22.29 -16.22 7.61
N THR A 119 21.00 -15.94 7.81
CA THR A 119 20.24 -16.49 8.93
C THR A 119 19.17 -17.44 8.44
N VAL A 120 18.99 -18.54 9.18
CA VAL A 120 17.88 -19.47 8.98
C VAL A 120 16.89 -19.26 10.11
N GLU A 121 15.69 -18.80 9.78
CA GLU A 121 14.64 -18.45 10.71
C GLU A 121 13.38 -19.28 10.48
N ARG A 122 12.51 -19.33 11.48
CA ARG A 122 11.18 -19.93 11.30
C ARG A 122 10.34 -19.11 10.32
N LEU A 123 9.63 -19.81 9.47
CA LEU A 123 8.57 -19.19 8.67
C LEU A 123 7.42 -18.81 9.61
N ALA A 124 7.12 -17.53 9.67
CA ALA A 124 6.00 -16.99 10.44
C ALA A 124 4.97 -16.34 9.51
N SER A 125 3.77 -16.16 10.01
CA SER A 125 2.72 -15.42 9.33
C SER A 125 2.01 -14.47 10.28
N LYS A 126 1.52 -13.35 9.74
CA LYS A 126 0.77 -12.33 10.48
C LYS A 126 -0.24 -11.65 9.57
N LYS A 127 -1.44 -11.45 10.09
CA LYS A 127 -2.43 -10.59 9.43
C LYS A 127 -2.10 -9.12 9.70
N VAL A 128 -1.86 -8.35 8.66
CA VAL A 128 -1.35 -6.98 8.73
C VAL A 128 -2.28 -6.06 7.93
N LYS A 129 -2.59 -4.90 8.50
CA LYS A 129 -3.44 -3.89 7.83
C LYS A 129 -2.72 -3.26 6.65
N ILE A 130 -3.49 -2.93 5.61
CA ILE A 130 -3.01 -2.16 4.46
C ILE A 130 -3.18 -0.67 4.77
N LEU A 131 -2.08 0.07 4.63
CA LEU A 131 -2.08 1.53 4.74
C LEU A 131 -2.02 2.13 3.33
N PRO A 132 -3.13 2.69 2.83
CA PRO A 132 -3.11 3.36 1.53
C PRO A 132 -2.30 4.66 1.62
N ASP A 133 -1.53 4.95 0.58
CA ASP A 133 -0.81 6.21 0.41
C ASP A 133 -1.40 6.95 -0.80
N VAL A 134 -2.41 7.79 -0.52
CA VAL A 134 -3.18 8.48 -1.57
C VAL A 134 -3.11 9.98 -1.40
N ASN A 135 -2.80 10.68 -2.47
CA ASN A 135 -2.83 12.12 -2.57
C ASN A 135 -4.02 12.55 -3.46
N LEU A 136 -4.96 13.30 -2.89
CA LEU A 136 -6.23 13.64 -3.52
C LEU A 136 -6.29 15.12 -3.86
N ASN A 137 -6.26 15.45 -5.15
CA ASN A 137 -6.46 16.80 -5.68
C ASN A 137 -7.84 16.88 -6.33
N TYR A 138 -8.72 17.66 -5.75
CA TYR A 138 -10.11 17.77 -6.19
C TYR A 138 -10.25 18.85 -7.26
N LYS A 139 -11.23 18.68 -8.13
CA LYS A 139 -11.75 19.73 -9.00
C LYS A 139 -12.41 20.81 -8.14
N ASP A 140 -12.38 22.07 -8.61
CA ASP A 140 -12.99 23.20 -7.90
C ASP A 140 -14.47 22.91 -7.56
N GLY A 141 -14.82 23.10 -6.29
CA GLY A 141 -16.15 22.84 -5.76
C GLY A 141 -16.46 21.37 -5.47
N PHE A 142 -15.48 20.46 -5.59
CA PHE A 142 -15.62 19.05 -5.22
C PHE A 142 -14.83 18.71 -3.95
N GLY A 143 -15.18 17.62 -3.30
CA GLY A 143 -14.50 17.16 -2.10
C GLY A 143 -14.83 15.71 -1.75
N LEU A 144 -14.04 15.14 -0.86
CA LEU A 144 -14.23 13.81 -0.32
C LEU A 144 -15.48 13.78 0.58
N VAL A 145 -16.36 12.80 0.34
CA VAL A 145 -17.62 12.64 1.07
C VAL A 145 -17.80 11.25 1.66
N SER A 146 -16.75 10.46 1.68
CA SER A 146 -16.71 9.14 2.32
C SER A 146 -15.36 8.92 2.98
N ASP A 147 -15.27 7.91 3.84
CA ASP A 147 -13.97 7.38 4.25
C ASP A 147 -13.26 6.72 3.07
N ILE A 148 -11.91 6.70 3.13
CA ILE A 148 -11.09 5.95 2.19
C ILE A 148 -11.11 4.49 2.63
N LYS A 149 -11.78 3.64 1.86
CA LYS A 149 -11.89 2.21 2.13
C LYS A 149 -10.84 1.44 1.33
N VAL A 150 -10.28 0.41 1.96
CA VAL A 150 -9.35 -0.53 1.32
C VAL A 150 -9.94 -1.92 1.41
N GLU A 151 -9.99 -2.63 0.30
CA GLU A 151 -10.51 -4.00 0.24
C GLU A 151 -9.50 -4.92 -0.47
N PRO A 152 -9.03 -5.99 0.22
CA PRO A 152 -9.24 -6.29 1.63
C PRO A 152 -8.54 -5.29 2.57
N GLU A 153 -9.07 -5.06 3.78
CA GLU A 153 -8.49 -4.15 4.77
C GLU A 153 -7.12 -4.61 5.28
N SER A 154 -6.86 -5.93 5.20
CA SER A 154 -5.63 -6.55 5.69
C SER A 154 -5.28 -7.78 4.87
N LEU A 155 -3.97 -8.07 4.76
CA LEU A 155 -3.41 -9.26 4.12
C LEU A 155 -2.65 -10.11 5.15
N THR A 156 -2.55 -11.41 4.88
CA THR A 156 -1.63 -12.27 5.62
C THR A 156 -0.28 -12.22 4.94
N VAL A 157 0.76 -11.87 5.69
CA VAL A 157 2.15 -11.84 5.25
C VAL A 157 2.87 -13.04 5.82
N TYR A 158 3.65 -13.70 5.00
CA TYR A 158 4.50 -14.83 5.34
C TYR A 158 5.97 -14.42 5.17
N GLY A 159 6.84 -14.86 6.05
CA GLY A 159 8.28 -14.58 5.95
C GLY A 159 9.05 -14.91 7.22
N PRO A 160 10.30 -14.43 7.33
CA PRO A 160 11.14 -14.65 8.50
C PRO A 160 10.50 -14.10 9.78
N GLU A 161 10.54 -14.87 10.85
CA GLU A 161 9.89 -14.55 12.13
C GLU A 161 10.31 -13.17 12.67
N SER A 162 11.58 -12.82 12.54
CA SER A 162 12.12 -11.54 12.99
C SER A 162 11.45 -10.35 12.29
N LYS A 163 11.23 -10.43 10.97
CA LYS A 163 10.57 -9.39 10.17
C LYS A 163 9.07 -9.34 10.43
N ILE A 164 8.42 -10.52 10.45
CA ILE A 164 6.98 -10.63 10.67
C ILE A 164 6.55 -10.07 12.02
N LYS A 165 7.33 -10.30 13.09
CA LYS A 165 7.04 -9.74 14.42
C LYS A 165 7.03 -8.22 14.45
N GLN A 166 7.93 -7.58 13.73
CA GLN A 166 8.09 -6.12 13.71
C GLN A 166 7.09 -5.43 12.77
N MET A 167 6.50 -6.17 11.81
CA MET A 167 5.60 -5.60 10.83
C MET A 167 4.27 -5.18 11.47
N GLN A 168 3.88 -3.91 11.31
CA GLN A 168 2.62 -3.36 11.84
C GLN A 168 1.59 -3.13 10.72
N TYR A 169 2.03 -2.73 9.54
CA TYR A 169 1.21 -2.45 8.36
C TYR A 169 1.99 -2.68 7.07
N ILE A 170 1.26 -2.84 5.98
CA ILE A 170 1.80 -2.85 4.61
C ILE A 170 1.49 -1.50 4.00
N LYS A 171 2.50 -0.77 3.56
CA LYS A 171 2.32 0.50 2.86
C LYS A 171 2.12 0.24 1.37
N ALA A 172 1.02 0.78 0.81
CA ALA A 172 0.82 0.79 -0.62
C ALA A 172 1.76 1.81 -1.30
N ARG A 173 2.06 1.61 -2.58
CA ARG A 173 2.76 2.62 -3.38
C ARG A 173 1.93 3.89 -3.48
N PRO A 174 2.57 5.07 -3.46
CA PRO A 174 1.86 6.33 -3.54
C PRO A 174 1.02 6.43 -4.81
N LEU A 175 -0.25 6.83 -4.66
CA LEU A 175 -1.16 7.13 -5.75
C LEU A 175 -1.57 8.59 -5.68
N THR A 176 -1.37 9.32 -6.76
CA THR A 176 -1.83 10.72 -6.88
C THR A 176 -2.99 10.78 -7.85
N PHE A 177 -4.08 11.36 -7.40
CA PHE A 177 -5.27 11.61 -8.20
C PHE A 177 -5.44 13.11 -8.41
N ASN A 178 -5.72 13.52 -9.64
CA ASN A 178 -5.90 14.91 -9.99
C ASN A 178 -7.29 15.14 -10.58
N ASN A 179 -7.82 16.33 -10.36
CA ASN A 179 -9.10 16.77 -10.90
C ASN A 179 -10.27 15.83 -10.55
N LEU A 180 -10.33 15.40 -9.28
CA LEU A 180 -11.32 14.46 -8.80
C LEU A 180 -12.70 15.08 -8.76
N GLU A 181 -13.71 14.41 -9.38
CA GLU A 181 -15.10 14.87 -9.45
C GLU A 181 -16.13 13.74 -9.27
N GLN A 182 -15.67 12.50 -9.06
CA GLN A 182 -16.57 11.34 -8.93
C GLN A 182 -15.99 10.25 -8.03
N LYS A 183 -16.79 9.24 -7.73
CA LYS A 183 -16.35 8.04 -7.00
C LYS A 183 -15.19 7.36 -7.73
N ILE A 184 -14.16 6.98 -6.99
CA ILE A 184 -12.98 6.30 -7.51
C ILE A 184 -12.87 4.92 -6.87
N THR A 185 -12.54 3.94 -7.72
CA THR A 185 -12.06 2.62 -7.31
C THR A 185 -10.79 2.33 -8.10
N LYS A 186 -9.67 2.08 -7.41
CA LYS A 186 -8.37 1.85 -8.03
C LYS A 186 -7.62 0.71 -7.34
N ASN A 187 -6.91 -0.10 -8.12
CA ASN A 187 -6.03 -1.13 -7.56
C ASN A 187 -4.84 -0.47 -6.88
N LEU A 188 -4.50 -0.99 -5.71
CA LEU A 188 -3.29 -0.69 -4.97
C LEU A 188 -2.18 -1.64 -5.41
N THR A 189 -0.97 -1.15 -5.43
CA THR A 189 0.24 -1.97 -5.63
C THR A 189 1.14 -1.84 -4.42
N PHE A 190 1.90 -2.90 -4.13
CA PHE A 190 2.79 -2.97 -2.97
C PHE A 190 4.22 -3.19 -3.42
N ASP A 191 5.18 -2.70 -2.63
CA ASP A 191 6.56 -3.13 -2.73
C ASP A 191 6.70 -4.44 -1.96
N LYS A 192 6.93 -5.54 -2.69
CA LYS A 192 7.11 -6.87 -2.12
C LYS A 192 8.60 -7.16 -1.99
N PRO A 193 9.16 -7.17 -0.78
CA PRO A 193 10.50 -7.66 -0.55
C PRO A 193 10.62 -9.13 -0.97
N SER A 194 11.76 -9.52 -1.50
CA SER A 194 11.98 -10.89 -2.03
C SER A 194 11.87 -12.00 -0.99
N ASP A 195 11.97 -11.67 0.29
CA ASP A 195 11.90 -12.56 1.43
C ASP A 195 10.53 -12.58 2.12
N LEU A 196 9.54 -11.87 1.59
CA LEU A 196 8.17 -11.85 2.08
C LEU A 196 7.20 -12.38 1.02
N ASP A 197 6.17 -13.06 1.48
CA ASP A 197 5.05 -13.49 0.63
C ASP A 197 3.73 -12.95 1.16
N PHE A 198 2.80 -12.63 0.26
CA PHE A 198 1.49 -12.07 0.61
C PHE A 198 0.39 -13.04 0.19
N SER A 199 -0.66 -13.16 1.02
CA SER A 199 -1.82 -14.01 0.70
C SER A 199 -2.56 -13.55 -0.57
N SER A 200 -2.43 -12.29 -0.95
CA SER A 200 -2.92 -11.71 -2.20
C SER A 200 -2.09 -10.49 -2.54
N GLU A 201 -1.90 -10.22 -3.80
CA GLU A 201 -1.30 -8.98 -4.31
C GLU A 201 -2.37 -7.98 -4.75
N ASP A 202 -3.63 -8.42 -4.77
CA ASP A 202 -4.77 -7.61 -5.16
C ASP A 202 -5.39 -6.93 -3.95
N ALA A 203 -5.35 -5.62 -3.95
CA ALA A 203 -6.13 -4.78 -3.06
C ALA A 203 -6.65 -3.56 -3.83
N LYS A 204 -7.75 -2.98 -3.37
CA LYS A 204 -8.38 -1.82 -4.01
C LYS A 204 -8.60 -0.74 -2.98
N VAL A 205 -8.42 0.50 -3.40
CA VAL A 205 -8.87 1.67 -2.65
C VAL A 205 -10.14 2.19 -3.30
N GLU A 206 -11.13 2.51 -2.46
CA GLU A 206 -12.40 3.10 -2.87
C GLU A 206 -12.71 4.33 -2.01
N PHE A 207 -13.12 5.42 -2.65
CA PHE A 207 -13.61 6.62 -1.97
C PHE A 207 -14.55 7.38 -2.91
N ASP A 208 -15.45 8.19 -2.30
CA ASP A 208 -16.46 8.96 -3.02
C ASP A 208 -16.13 10.46 -2.98
N VAL A 209 -16.14 11.07 -4.14
CA VAL A 209 -15.93 12.50 -4.36
C VAL A 209 -17.17 13.07 -5.04
N GLN A 210 -17.74 14.10 -4.45
CA GLN A 210 -18.95 14.75 -4.97
C GLN A 210 -18.78 16.26 -4.97
N LYS A 211 -19.66 16.94 -5.74
CA LYS A 211 -19.80 18.39 -5.67
C LYS A 211 -20.26 18.76 -4.25
N ILE A 212 -19.52 19.66 -3.61
CA ILE A 212 -19.86 20.16 -2.28
C ILE A 212 -20.84 21.32 -2.43
N VAL A 213 -21.96 21.20 -1.78
CA VAL A 213 -23.03 22.18 -1.81
C VAL A 213 -23.54 22.48 -0.39
N GLU A 214 -24.33 23.54 -0.24
CA GLU A 214 -25.07 23.85 0.98
C GLU A 214 -26.56 23.64 0.73
N SER A 215 -27.25 23.11 1.75
CA SER A 215 -28.68 22.92 1.73
C SER A 215 -29.28 23.33 3.06
N THR A 216 -30.44 23.98 3.01
CA THR A 216 -31.20 24.40 4.20
C THR A 216 -32.30 23.39 4.48
N TYR A 217 -32.37 22.95 5.72
CA TYR A 217 -33.39 22.02 6.21
C TYR A 217 -34.25 22.77 7.24
N ASP A 218 -35.46 23.13 6.85
CA ASP A 218 -36.42 23.82 7.68
C ASP A 218 -37.23 22.84 8.52
N ASN A 219 -37.86 23.37 9.59
CA ASN A 219 -38.73 22.61 10.47
C ASN A 219 -38.06 21.44 11.23
N VAL A 220 -36.76 21.50 11.49
CA VAL A 220 -36.07 20.55 12.37
C VAL A 220 -36.61 20.71 13.79
N VAL A 221 -37.20 19.66 14.31
CA VAL A 221 -37.83 19.67 15.65
C VAL A 221 -36.76 19.64 16.74
N VAL A 222 -36.89 20.49 17.74
CA VAL A 222 -36.00 20.53 18.90
C VAL A 222 -36.54 19.63 20.00
N GLU A 223 -35.84 18.54 20.29
CA GLU A 223 -36.16 17.60 21.36
C GLU A 223 -35.78 18.21 22.73
N LEU A 224 -36.58 17.94 23.75
CA LEU A 224 -36.28 18.32 25.13
C LEU A 224 -35.75 17.10 25.88
N ARG A 225 -34.58 17.23 26.49
CA ARG A 225 -33.92 16.11 27.20
C ARG A 225 -33.72 16.44 28.68
N GLY A 226 -33.82 15.43 29.53
CA GLY A 226 -33.56 15.55 30.96
C GLY A 226 -34.63 16.31 31.73
N VAL A 227 -35.85 16.50 31.19
CA VAL A 227 -36.94 17.21 31.86
C VAL A 227 -37.51 16.33 32.99
N PRO A 228 -37.47 16.75 34.28
CA PRO A 228 -38.06 16.01 35.39
C PRO A 228 -39.59 15.92 35.27
N SER A 229 -40.20 14.84 35.75
CA SER A 229 -41.64 14.61 35.68
C SER A 229 -42.51 15.68 36.38
N ALA A 230 -41.94 16.41 37.35
CA ALA A 230 -42.60 17.49 38.06
C ALA A 230 -42.45 18.88 37.40
N LYS A 231 -41.78 18.94 36.24
CA LYS A 231 -41.52 20.20 35.53
C LYS A 231 -41.81 20.06 34.04
N GLN A 232 -42.14 21.17 33.41
CA GLN A 232 -42.31 21.27 31.97
C GLN A 232 -41.37 22.34 31.44
N LEU A 233 -40.56 21.97 30.40
CA LEU A 233 -39.79 22.92 29.63
C LEU A 233 -40.51 23.18 28.31
N VAL A 234 -40.66 24.43 27.93
CA VAL A 234 -41.20 24.85 26.63
C VAL A 234 -40.14 25.71 25.96
N VAL A 235 -39.80 25.43 24.72
CA VAL A 235 -38.86 26.24 23.92
C VAL A 235 -39.61 26.92 22.77
N ILE A 236 -39.23 28.16 22.44
CA ILE A 236 -39.86 28.97 21.43
C ILE A 236 -38.78 29.61 20.55
N PRO A 237 -38.78 29.33 19.25
CA PRO A 237 -39.61 28.33 18.55
C PRO A 237 -39.18 26.89 18.90
N ASN A 238 -40.05 25.91 18.73
CA ASN A 238 -39.77 24.50 18.92
C ASN A 238 -39.22 23.83 17.65
N LYS A 239 -39.01 24.59 16.58
CA LYS A 239 -38.41 24.16 15.30
C LYS A 239 -37.37 25.17 14.87
N ILE A 240 -36.34 24.66 14.25
CA ILE A 240 -35.21 25.44 13.71
C ILE A 240 -34.94 25.12 12.29
N SER A 241 -34.22 26.01 11.61
CA SER A 241 -33.64 25.77 10.27
C SER A 241 -32.15 25.51 10.42
N VAL A 242 -31.65 24.47 9.79
CA VAL A 242 -30.25 24.09 9.85
C VAL A 242 -29.67 24.10 8.43
N VAL A 243 -28.56 24.80 8.24
CA VAL A 243 -27.80 24.80 6.97
C VAL A 243 -26.66 23.79 7.09
N LEU A 244 -26.69 22.79 6.23
CA LEU A 244 -25.64 21.77 6.12
C LEU A 244 -24.85 21.96 4.85
N ARG A 245 -23.53 21.71 4.93
CA ARG A 245 -22.62 21.57 3.79
C ARG A 245 -22.21 20.13 3.66
N GLY A 246 -22.23 19.59 2.43
CA GLY A 246 -21.84 18.21 2.15
C GLY A 246 -21.95 17.87 0.67
N GLY A 247 -21.75 16.60 0.34
CA GLY A 247 -21.91 16.10 -1.03
C GLY A 247 -23.35 16.20 -1.51
N ILE A 248 -23.52 16.62 -2.77
CA ILE A 248 -24.84 16.85 -3.37
C ILE A 248 -25.76 15.62 -3.27
N ASN A 249 -25.23 14.41 -3.47
CA ASN A 249 -26.02 13.18 -3.39
C ASN A 249 -26.33 12.77 -1.95
N ILE A 250 -25.53 13.22 -0.97
CA ILE A 250 -25.78 13.02 0.46
C ILE A 250 -26.90 13.95 0.88
N LEU A 251 -26.71 15.25 0.67
CA LEU A 251 -27.69 16.26 1.08
C LEU A 251 -29.04 16.07 0.38
N GLY A 252 -29.05 15.67 -0.90
CA GLY A 252 -30.30 15.43 -1.64
C GLY A 252 -31.17 14.28 -1.13
N LYS A 253 -30.62 13.39 -0.29
CA LYS A 253 -31.34 12.27 0.34
C LYS A 253 -31.80 12.57 1.77
N LEU A 254 -31.23 13.61 2.40
CA LEU A 254 -31.55 13.97 3.77
C LEU A 254 -32.89 14.72 3.85
N THR A 255 -33.59 14.47 4.94
CA THR A 255 -34.78 15.19 5.35
C THR A 255 -34.53 15.89 6.67
N SER A 256 -35.43 16.83 7.09
CA SER A 256 -35.37 17.45 8.42
C SER A 256 -35.42 16.44 9.57
N GLY A 257 -36.02 15.27 9.38
CA GLY A 257 -36.07 14.19 10.36
C GLY A 257 -34.73 13.47 10.61
N ASP A 258 -33.78 13.57 9.67
CA ASP A 258 -32.44 12.96 9.80
C ASP A 258 -31.49 13.82 10.63
N ILE A 259 -31.84 15.09 10.90
CA ILE A 259 -31.07 16.04 11.68
C ILE A 259 -31.62 16.05 13.11
N LYS A 260 -30.79 15.73 14.08
CA LYS A 260 -31.17 15.71 15.50
C LYS A 260 -30.80 17.03 16.16
N ALA A 261 -31.81 17.72 16.69
CA ALA A 261 -31.62 18.92 17.48
C ALA A 261 -32.24 18.72 18.88
N TYR A 262 -31.54 19.11 19.92
CA TYR A 262 -32.08 19.00 21.29
C TYR A 262 -31.56 20.09 22.21
N VAL A 263 -32.28 20.28 23.29
CA VAL A 263 -31.94 21.13 24.44
C VAL A 263 -31.98 20.28 25.69
N ASN A 264 -30.97 20.41 26.55
CA ASN A 264 -30.95 19.76 27.87
C ASN A 264 -31.60 20.67 28.91
N PHE A 265 -32.42 20.08 29.77
CA PHE A 265 -33.09 20.82 30.86
C PHE A 265 -32.09 21.51 31.81
N ASP A 266 -30.97 20.89 32.10
CA ASP A 266 -29.91 21.45 32.95
C ASP A 266 -29.28 22.73 32.35
N GLN A 267 -29.25 22.87 31.04
CA GLN A 267 -28.81 24.11 30.36
C GLN A 267 -29.79 25.24 30.62
N ALA A 268 -31.10 24.95 30.56
CA ALA A 268 -32.13 25.93 30.86
C ALA A 268 -32.17 26.33 32.35
N LEU A 269 -31.82 25.40 33.24
CA LEU A 269 -31.73 25.69 34.69
C LEU A 269 -30.57 26.61 35.05
N ASN A 270 -29.45 26.46 34.36
CA ASN A 270 -28.23 27.22 34.64
C ASN A 270 -28.10 28.50 33.78
N ASP A 271 -29.05 28.73 32.88
CA ASP A 271 -29.07 29.94 32.06
C ASP A 271 -29.69 31.12 32.80
N ASN A 272 -29.04 32.28 32.70
CA ASN A 272 -29.53 33.55 33.26
C ASN A 272 -30.00 34.54 32.18
N SER A 273 -29.90 34.16 30.90
CA SER A 273 -30.22 35.06 29.80
C SER A 273 -31.63 34.90 29.26
N GLY A 274 -32.35 33.84 29.66
CA GLY A 274 -33.71 33.51 29.18
C GLY A 274 -33.73 32.89 27.80
N SER A 275 -32.55 32.57 27.24
CA SER A 275 -32.43 31.94 25.91
C SER A 275 -31.26 30.97 25.85
N ILE A 276 -31.48 29.82 25.23
CA ILE A 276 -30.50 28.68 25.13
C ILE A 276 -30.21 28.31 23.71
N GLU A 277 -29.00 27.85 23.47
CA GLU A 277 -28.58 27.35 22.16
C GLU A 277 -28.92 25.85 22.01
N PRO A 278 -29.61 25.45 20.93
CA PRO A 278 -29.88 24.04 20.69
C PRO A 278 -28.59 23.32 20.27
N VAL A 279 -28.42 22.11 20.80
CA VAL A 279 -27.36 21.21 20.32
C VAL A 279 -27.87 20.49 19.09
N VAL A 280 -27.16 20.66 17.97
CA VAL A 280 -27.50 20.01 16.68
C VAL A 280 -26.45 18.99 16.32
N THR A 281 -26.88 17.78 15.98
CA THR A 281 -26.01 16.72 15.48
C THR A 281 -26.25 16.52 13.99
N ALA A 282 -25.22 16.76 13.19
CA ALA A 282 -25.27 16.55 11.75
C ALA A 282 -25.12 15.07 11.40
N PRO A 283 -25.78 14.59 10.33
CA PRO A 283 -25.51 13.28 9.75
C PRO A 283 -24.05 13.10 9.31
N ALA A 284 -23.62 11.84 9.21
CA ALA A 284 -22.25 11.51 8.79
C ALA A 284 -21.90 12.19 7.45
N ASN A 285 -20.64 12.59 7.31
CA ASN A 285 -20.09 13.25 6.13
C ASN A 285 -20.77 14.58 5.74
N THR A 286 -21.39 15.25 6.72
CA THR A 286 -21.94 16.61 6.57
C THR A 286 -21.39 17.54 7.65
N LYS A 287 -21.41 18.85 7.39
CA LYS A 287 -20.96 19.87 8.33
C LYS A 287 -22.06 20.92 8.52
N ILE A 288 -22.36 21.27 9.77
CA ILE A 288 -23.26 22.36 10.10
C ILE A 288 -22.55 23.68 9.78
N ILE A 289 -23.20 24.53 8.98
CA ILE A 289 -22.73 25.87 8.60
C ILE A 289 -23.44 26.94 9.40
N ASP A 290 -24.76 26.80 9.55
CA ASP A 290 -25.59 27.80 10.30
C ASP A 290 -26.82 27.13 10.91
N ILE A 291 -27.34 27.74 11.98
CA ILE A 291 -28.57 27.35 12.68
C ILE A 291 -29.39 28.61 12.91
N LYS A 292 -30.67 28.59 12.55
CA LYS A 292 -31.57 29.71 12.69
C LYS A 292 -32.87 29.30 13.38
N PRO A 293 -33.30 29.97 14.47
CA PRO A 293 -32.52 30.94 15.24
C PRO A 293 -31.34 30.26 15.97
N LYS A 294 -30.28 31.01 16.30
CA LYS A 294 -29.14 30.51 17.08
C LYS A 294 -29.48 30.22 18.52
N LYS A 295 -30.44 31.00 19.08
CA LYS A 295 -30.92 30.86 20.44
C LYS A 295 -32.44 30.67 20.45
N LEU A 296 -32.94 29.91 21.43
CA LEU A 296 -34.33 29.62 21.63
C LEU A 296 -34.72 30.19 22.98
N ASP A 297 -35.82 30.95 23.06
CA ASP A 297 -36.39 31.34 24.30
C ASP A 297 -37.03 30.15 24.98
N TYR A 298 -37.05 30.13 26.32
CA TYR A 298 -37.60 29.01 27.06
C TYR A 298 -38.44 29.45 28.25
N ILE A 299 -39.37 28.60 28.63
CA ILE A 299 -40.22 28.77 29.84
C ILE A 299 -40.19 27.46 30.63
N ILE A 300 -39.86 27.54 31.92
CA ILE A 300 -39.96 26.41 32.85
C ILE A 300 -41.23 26.59 33.66
N LYS A 301 -42.14 25.62 33.59
CA LYS A 301 -43.35 25.56 34.39
C LYS A 301 -43.21 24.50 35.48
N HIS A 302 -43.72 24.78 36.66
CA HIS A 302 -43.83 23.81 37.76
C HIS A 302 -45.27 23.33 37.82
N TYR A 303 -45.47 22.04 38.02
CA TYR A 303 -46.78 21.44 38.29
C TYR A 303 -47.04 21.41 39.79
#